data_28808557ae0e13cadd7982d8ca5b75ef
#
_entry.id   28808557ae0e13cadd7982d8ca5b75ef
#
_cell.length_a   1.000
_cell.length_b   1.000
_cell.length_c   1.000
_cell.angle_alpha   90.00
_cell.angle_beta   90.00
_cell.angle_gamma   90.00
#
_symmetry.space_group_name_H-M   'P 1'
#
loop_
_entity.id
_entity.type
_entity.pdbx_description
1 polymer ?
#
loop_
_entity_poly.entity_id
_entity_poly.type
_entity_poly.pdbx_seq_one_letter_code
_entity_poly.pdbx_strand_id
1 'polypeptide(L)'
;MTDRHAGHVKFDNVGLRYGTDPEVLSNLSFTLYPGSFYFLTGASGAGKTSLLKLLYLAQRPSRGAIRMFGQDLITMPRERLPDLRRRLGVVFQNFRLVPHLSAFDNVALPLRLAGADEKRVVKAVAEMLDWVGLTHRAHAIPATLSGGEQQRVAIARAVIARPRMLIADEPTGNVDPEMALKLLRLFEALNNRVGTTVVVATHDVHLLKKVPDSLIMRLNKGQLSDPTGALRYPPRPATAGESGA
;
A
#
# COMPACT_ATOMS: atom_id res chain seq x y z
N MET A 1 6.26 25.12 1.83
CA MET A 1 5.63 24.77 0.54
C MET A 1 6.25 23.46 0.08
N THR A 2 5.59 22.33 0.26
CA THR A 2 6.05 21.03 -0.23
C THR A 2 5.83 21.01 -1.75
N ASP A 3 6.90 20.85 -2.48
CA ASP A 3 6.88 20.76 -3.94
C ASP A 3 5.97 19.60 -4.39
N ARG A 4 4.76 19.93 -4.84
CA ARG A 4 3.76 18.96 -5.33
C ARG A 4 4.23 18.22 -6.59
N HIS A 5 5.33 18.66 -7.21
CA HIS A 5 5.92 18.06 -8.40
C HIS A 5 7.00 17.03 -8.06
N ALA A 6 7.50 17.00 -6.83
CA ALA A 6 8.42 15.95 -6.39
C ALA A 6 7.66 14.63 -6.18
N GLY A 7 7.93 13.63 -6.97
CA GLY A 7 7.32 12.30 -6.86
C GLY A 7 7.50 11.71 -5.46
N HIS A 8 6.48 11.01 -4.96
CA HIS A 8 6.58 10.28 -3.68
C HIS A 8 7.60 9.17 -3.74
N VAL A 9 7.66 8.46 -4.88
CA VAL A 9 8.66 7.41 -5.15
C VAL A 9 9.13 7.55 -6.59
N LYS A 10 10.44 7.58 -6.78
CA LYS A 10 11.08 7.57 -8.10
C LYS A 10 11.98 6.37 -8.23
N PHE A 11 11.78 5.59 -9.26
CA PHE A 11 12.65 4.52 -9.72
C PHE A 11 13.48 5.03 -10.89
N ASP A 12 14.77 4.73 -10.89
CA ASP A 12 15.71 5.11 -11.95
C ASP A 12 16.56 3.90 -12.35
N ASN A 13 16.24 3.33 -13.51
CA ASN A 13 16.88 2.15 -14.09
C ASN A 13 17.04 0.97 -13.10
N VAL A 14 16.00 0.72 -12.31
CA VAL A 14 16.01 -0.28 -11.25
C VAL A 14 15.90 -1.69 -11.82
N GLY A 15 16.82 -2.57 -11.37
CA GLY A 15 16.76 -4.01 -11.56
C GLY A 15 16.76 -4.74 -10.22
N LEU A 16 16.13 -5.91 -10.18
CA LEU A 16 16.10 -6.78 -9.02
C LEU A 16 16.33 -8.23 -9.43
N ARG A 17 17.30 -8.89 -8.79
CA ARG A 17 17.53 -10.34 -8.84
C ARG A 17 17.57 -10.93 -7.44
N TYR A 18 17.32 -12.20 -7.33
CA TYR A 18 17.48 -12.98 -6.11
C TYR A 18 18.69 -13.91 -6.28
N GLY A 19 19.69 -13.77 -5.41
CA GLY A 19 20.93 -14.55 -5.53
C GLY A 19 21.64 -14.28 -6.87
N THR A 20 21.99 -15.38 -7.57
CA THR A 20 22.65 -15.40 -8.89
C THR A 20 21.68 -15.54 -10.06
N ASP A 21 20.38 -15.64 -9.80
CA ASP A 21 19.36 -15.83 -10.83
C ASP A 21 19.22 -14.62 -11.76
N PRO A 22 18.61 -14.78 -12.95
CA PRO A 22 18.26 -13.67 -13.83
C PRO A 22 17.42 -12.61 -13.12
N GLU A 23 17.47 -11.37 -13.62
CA GLU A 23 16.65 -10.28 -13.07
C GLU A 23 15.15 -10.62 -13.17
N VAL A 24 14.48 -10.58 -12.00
CA VAL A 24 13.01 -10.69 -11.91
C VAL A 24 12.34 -9.37 -12.29
N LEU A 25 13.04 -8.24 -12.07
CA LEU A 25 12.62 -6.92 -12.51
C LEU A 25 13.78 -6.26 -13.27
N SER A 26 13.49 -5.65 -14.40
CA SER A 26 14.51 -5.03 -15.25
C SER A 26 14.10 -3.67 -15.78
N ASN A 27 15.07 -2.73 -15.79
CA ASN A 27 14.96 -1.40 -16.39
C ASN A 27 13.73 -0.59 -15.92
N LEU A 28 13.36 -0.70 -14.65
CA LEU A 28 12.22 0.03 -14.12
C LEU A 28 12.60 1.50 -13.92
N SER A 29 11.98 2.39 -14.71
CA SER A 29 12.11 3.85 -14.57
C SER A 29 10.72 4.48 -14.60
N PHE A 30 10.26 4.97 -13.44
CA PHE A 30 8.94 5.59 -13.29
C PHE A 30 8.85 6.42 -12.02
N THR A 31 7.79 7.21 -11.91
CA THR A 31 7.51 8.02 -10.72
C THR A 31 6.08 7.77 -10.24
N LEU A 32 5.91 7.53 -8.93
CA LEU A 32 4.62 7.54 -8.28
C LEU A 32 4.40 8.92 -7.63
N TYR A 33 3.27 9.54 -7.94
CA TYR A 33 2.94 10.88 -7.48
C TYR A 33 2.10 10.87 -6.19
N PRO A 34 2.22 11.91 -5.35
CA PRO A 34 1.43 12.03 -4.13
C PRO A 34 -0.07 12.04 -4.43
N GLY A 35 -0.85 11.34 -3.58
CA GLY A 35 -2.31 11.36 -3.69
C GLY A 35 -2.88 10.66 -4.93
N SER A 36 -2.09 9.86 -5.65
CA SER A 36 -2.58 9.09 -6.78
C SER A 36 -2.97 7.68 -6.37
N PHE A 37 -3.92 7.08 -7.09
CA PHE A 37 -4.35 5.71 -6.91
C PHE A 37 -3.85 4.85 -8.09
N TYR A 38 -3.02 3.85 -7.80
CA TYR A 38 -2.43 2.96 -8.79
C TYR A 38 -2.93 1.53 -8.65
N PHE A 39 -3.30 0.90 -9.77
CA PHE A 39 -3.41 -0.54 -9.85
C PHE A 39 -2.17 -1.11 -10.54
N LEU A 40 -1.55 -2.11 -9.91
CA LEU A 40 -0.46 -2.91 -10.47
C LEU A 40 -1.03 -4.23 -10.96
N THR A 41 -1.09 -4.41 -12.28
CA THR A 41 -1.63 -5.61 -12.91
C THR A 41 -0.53 -6.43 -13.59
N GLY A 42 -0.83 -7.68 -13.91
CA GLY A 42 0.11 -8.58 -14.59
C GLY A 42 -0.16 -10.03 -14.25
N ALA A 43 0.31 -10.94 -15.08
CA ALA A 43 0.17 -12.39 -14.87
C ALA A 43 0.81 -12.85 -13.55
N SER A 44 0.44 -14.04 -13.08
CA SER A 44 1.18 -14.69 -11.98
C SER A 44 2.65 -14.84 -12.38
N GLY A 45 3.57 -14.59 -11.45
CA GLY A 45 5.01 -14.64 -11.74
C GLY A 45 5.58 -13.43 -12.50
N ALA A 46 4.77 -12.43 -12.89
CA ALA A 46 5.26 -11.24 -13.61
C ALA A 46 6.22 -10.35 -12.80
N GLY A 47 6.33 -10.56 -11.48
CA GLY A 47 7.20 -9.79 -10.58
C GLY A 47 6.46 -8.77 -9.71
N LYS A 48 5.10 -8.79 -9.66
CA LYS A 48 4.30 -7.82 -8.87
C LYS A 48 4.73 -7.75 -7.41
N THR A 49 4.78 -8.89 -6.72
CA THR A 49 5.21 -8.96 -5.31
C THR A 49 6.67 -8.49 -5.14
N SER A 50 7.54 -8.73 -6.13
CA SER A 50 8.92 -8.25 -6.11
C SER A 50 9.00 -6.72 -6.21
N LEU A 51 8.18 -6.11 -7.06
CA LEU A 51 8.05 -4.65 -7.14
C LEU A 51 7.50 -4.08 -5.83
N LEU A 52 6.46 -4.70 -5.25
CA LEU A 52 5.92 -4.27 -3.96
C LEU A 52 6.98 -4.39 -2.84
N LYS A 53 7.83 -5.44 -2.84
CA LYS A 53 8.92 -5.58 -1.86
C LYS A 53 9.92 -4.42 -1.92
N LEU A 54 10.20 -3.88 -3.09
CA LEU A 54 11.00 -2.66 -3.23
C LEU A 54 10.26 -1.44 -2.66
N LEU A 55 8.96 -1.30 -2.94
CA LEU A 55 8.12 -0.20 -2.47
C LEU A 55 7.97 -0.18 -0.93
N TYR A 56 7.78 -1.35 -0.27
CA TYR A 56 7.69 -1.39 1.18
C TYR A 56 9.04 -1.67 1.88
N LEU A 57 10.16 -1.49 1.15
CA LEU A 57 11.52 -1.51 1.70
C LEU A 57 11.91 -2.85 2.33
N ALA A 58 11.31 -3.96 1.91
CA ALA A 58 11.73 -5.31 2.33
C ALA A 58 12.90 -5.84 1.51
N GLN A 59 13.11 -5.29 0.31
CA GLN A 59 14.19 -5.65 -0.59
C GLN A 59 14.89 -4.38 -1.08
N ARG A 60 16.21 -4.45 -1.31
CA ARG A 60 16.95 -3.42 -2.00
C ARG A 60 17.07 -3.75 -3.49
N PRO A 61 17.13 -2.77 -4.38
CA PRO A 61 17.41 -3.04 -5.78
C PRO A 61 18.81 -3.64 -5.94
N SER A 62 18.98 -4.50 -6.95
CA SER A 62 20.30 -5.06 -7.31
C SER A 62 21.11 -4.07 -8.15
N ARG A 63 20.45 -3.17 -8.87
CA ARG A 63 21.01 -2.03 -9.60
C ARG A 63 20.00 -0.90 -9.76
N GLY A 64 20.46 0.27 -10.16
CA GLY A 64 19.64 1.48 -10.27
C GLY A 64 19.40 2.13 -8.91
N ALA A 65 18.59 3.17 -8.89
CA ALA A 65 18.32 3.97 -7.71
C ALA A 65 16.81 4.08 -7.41
N ILE A 66 16.47 4.08 -6.12
CA ILE A 66 15.12 4.38 -5.66
C ILE A 66 15.20 5.58 -4.71
N ARG A 67 14.43 6.62 -5.01
CA ARG A 67 14.20 7.74 -4.11
C ARG A 67 12.78 7.68 -3.57
N MET A 68 12.62 7.76 -2.25
CA MET A 68 11.32 7.68 -1.59
C MET A 68 11.15 8.83 -0.60
N PHE A 69 10.04 9.57 -0.72
CA PHE A 69 9.74 10.76 0.09
C PHE A 69 10.90 11.76 0.14
N GLY A 70 11.61 11.95 -0.99
CA GLY A 70 12.76 12.84 -1.12
C GLY A 70 14.10 12.25 -0.64
N GLN A 71 14.13 11.03 -0.12
CA GLN A 71 15.32 10.37 0.40
C GLN A 71 15.82 9.29 -0.57
N ASP A 72 17.13 9.27 -0.82
CA ASP A 72 17.78 8.27 -1.65
C ASP A 72 18.04 7.00 -0.81
N LEU A 73 17.53 5.85 -1.25
CA LEU A 73 17.62 4.60 -0.50
C LEU A 73 19.01 3.93 -0.61
N ILE A 74 19.86 4.37 -1.58
CA ILE A 74 21.21 3.84 -1.72
C ILE A 74 22.09 4.41 -0.61
N THR A 75 22.04 5.73 -0.43
CA THR A 75 22.89 6.45 0.52
C THR A 75 22.33 6.45 1.95
N MET A 76 21.05 6.06 2.10
CA MET A 76 20.38 6.07 3.39
C MET A 76 20.96 5.02 4.36
N PRO A 77 21.35 5.42 5.59
CA PRO A 77 21.72 4.49 6.64
C PRO A 77 20.58 3.53 6.99
N ARG A 78 20.92 2.26 7.29
CA ARG A 78 19.90 1.23 7.60
C ARG A 78 19.04 1.59 8.81
N GLU A 79 19.60 2.30 9.76
CA GLU A 79 18.96 2.76 11.00
C GLU A 79 17.80 3.75 10.73
N ARG A 80 17.81 4.41 9.56
CA ARG A 80 16.74 5.33 9.14
C ARG A 80 15.58 4.66 8.37
N LEU A 81 15.75 3.42 7.94
CA LEU A 81 14.67 2.68 7.23
C LEU A 81 13.38 2.54 8.06
N PRO A 82 13.41 2.32 9.40
CA PRO A 82 12.19 2.30 10.20
C PRO A 82 11.36 3.58 10.10
N ASP A 83 12.00 4.76 9.99
CA ASP A 83 11.31 6.04 9.87
C ASP A 83 10.52 6.16 8.56
N LEU A 84 11.06 5.61 7.46
CA LEU A 84 10.34 5.53 6.20
C LEU A 84 9.22 4.50 6.27
N ARG A 85 9.49 3.32 6.85
CA ARG A 85 8.48 2.25 6.97
C ARG A 85 7.25 2.69 7.78
N ARG A 86 7.43 3.52 8.82
CA ARG A 86 6.30 4.11 9.58
C ARG A 86 5.36 4.98 8.73
N ARG A 87 5.83 5.48 7.58
CA ARG A 87 5.01 6.25 6.63
C ARG A 87 4.24 5.37 5.64
N LEU A 88 4.49 4.04 5.68
CA LEU A 88 3.89 3.05 4.78
C LEU A 88 2.85 2.23 5.53
N GLY A 89 1.70 2.02 4.92
CA GLY A 89 0.75 0.97 5.28
C GLY A 89 0.93 -0.19 4.31
N VAL A 90 1.02 -1.41 4.81
CA VAL A 90 1.21 -2.58 3.95
C VAL A 90 0.17 -3.65 4.27
N VAL A 91 -0.59 -4.04 3.27
CA VAL A 91 -1.51 -5.19 3.30
C VAL A 91 -0.85 -6.32 2.52
N PHE A 92 -0.47 -7.38 3.23
CA PHE A 92 0.19 -8.54 2.63
C PHE A 92 -0.82 -9.59 2.20
N GLN A 93 -0.54 -10.31 1.13
CA GLN A 93 -1.38 -11.41 0.63
C GLN A 93 -1.62 -12.50 1.70
N ASN A 94 -0.64 -12.78 2.56
CA ASN A 94 -0.71 -13.75 3.65
C ASN A 94 -0.87 -13.07 5.03
N PHE A 95 -1.53 -11.94 5.09
CA PHE A 95 -1.91 -11.13 6.25
C PHE A 95 -0.75 -10.67 7.15
N ARG A 96 0.21 -11.53 7.47
CA ARG A 96 1.35 -11.30 8.37
C ARG A 96 0.94 -10.66 9.68
N LEU A 97 -0.14 -11.17 10.28
CA LEU A 97 -0.52 -10.81 11.63
C LEU A 97 0.51 -11.37 12.62
N VAL A 98 0.73 -10.65 13.72
CA VAL A 98 1.58 -11.11 14.81
C VAL A 98 0.80 -12.17 15.57
N PRO A 99 1.23 -13.46 15.59
CA PRO A 99 0.37 -14.58 15.97
C PRO A 99 -0.01 -14.62 17.46
N HIS A 100 0.79 -14.04 18.33
CA HIS A 100 0.54 -13.98 19.78
C HIS A 100 -0.20 -12.71 20.22
N LEU A 101 -0.47 -11.78 19.33
CA LEU A 101 -1.24 -10.57 19.60
C LEU A 101 -2.70 -10.76 19.20
N SER A 102 -3.62 -10.17 19.99
CA SER A 102 -5.03 -10.11 19.64
C SER A 102 -5.27 -9.32 18.35
N ALA A 103 -6.49 -9.39 17.79
CA ALA A 103 -6.89 -8.53 16.67
C ALA A 103 -6.74 -7.05 17.05
N PHE A 104 -7.17 -6.67 18.25
CA PHE A 104 -7.01 -5.33 18.81
C PHE A 104 -5.53 -4.90 18.81
N ASP A 105 -4.65 -5.72 19.39
CA ASP A 105 -3.23 -5.37 19.52
C ASP A 105 -2.51 -5.35 18.17
N ASN A 106 -2.87 -6.24 17.24
CA ASN A 106 -2.38 -6.16 15.86
C ASN A 106 -2.72 -4.82 15.21
N VAL A 107 -3.95 -4.33 15.37
CA VAL A 107 -4.39 -3.04 14.83
C VAL A 107 -3.74 -1.88 15.59
N ALA A 108 -3.56 -1.98 16.90
CA ALA A 108 -2.95 -0.95 17.75
C ALA A 108 -1.46 -0.74 17.45
N LEU A 109 -0.77 -1.79 16.97
CA LEU A 109 0.69 -1.85 16.87
C LEU A 109 1.32 -0.63 16.17
N PRO A 110 0.85 -0.17 15.00
CA PRO A 110 1.44 0.99 14.31
C PRO A 110 1.34 2.28 15.13
N LEU A 111 0.25 2.50 15.86
CA LEU A 111 0.06 3.69 16.68
C LEU A 111 0.96 3.66 17.91
N ARG A 112 1.08 2.50 18.58
CA ARG A 112 1.98 2.31 19.71
C ARG A 112 3.44 2.49 19.31
N LEU A 113 3.87 1.95 18.16
CA LEU A 113 5.21 2.16 17.61
C LEU A 113 5.50 3.61 17.21
N ALA A 114 4.45 4.39 16.93
CA ALA A 114 4.56 5.83 16.70
C ALA A 114 4.56 6.66 18.00
N GLY A 115 4.44 6.02 19.18
CA GLY A 115 4.42 6.70 20.49
C GLY A 115 3.10 7.40 20.81
N ALA A 116 1.98 6.95 20.21
CA ALA A 116 0.67 7.53 20.49
C ALA A 116 0.21 7.22 21.92
N ASP A 117 -0.50 8.16 22.53
CA ASP A 117 -1.13 8.00 23.85
C ASP A 117 -2.13 6.83 23.83
N GLU A 118 -2.10 5.97 24.88
CA GLU A 118 -2.89 4.73 24.90
C GLU A 118 -4.41 5.00 24.89
N LYS A 119 -4.90 6.10 25.49
CA LYS A 119 -6.33 6.46 25.40
C LYS A 119 -6.76 6.75 23.97
N ARG A 120 -5.90 7.41 23.19
CA ARG A 120 -6.13 7.65 21.75
C ARG A 120 -6.05 6.35 20.96
N VAL A 121 -5.09 5.47 21.29
CA VAL A 121 -4.95 4.16 20.64
C VAL A 121 -6.22 3.35 20.84
N VAL A 122 -6.70 3.19 22.10
CA VAL A 122 -7.91 2.43 22.40
C VAL A 122 -9.11 2.94 21.61
N LYS A 123 -9.34 4.26 21.60
CA LYS A 123 -10.45 4.87 20.85
C LYS A 123 -10.34 4.59 19.34
N ALA A 124 -9.18 4.87 18.75
CA ALA A 124 -8.98 4.71 17.31
C ALA A 124 -9.10 3.25 16.87
N VAL A 125 -8.60 2.29 17.68
CA VAL A 125 -8.70 0.87 17.38
C VAL A 125 -10.14 0.37 17.50
N ALA A 126 -10.89 0.82 18.51
CA ALA A 126 -12.30 0.46 18.66
C ALA A 126 -13.12 0.93 17.45
N GLU A 127 -12.96 2.20 17.02
CA GLU A 127 -13.61 2.75 15.84
C GLU A 127 -13.23 1.98 14.57
N MET A 128 -11.94 1.60 14.43
CA MET A 128 -11.46 0.85 13.27
C MET A 128 -11.99 -0.57 13.23
N LEU A 129 -12.03 -1.28 14.38
CA LEU A 129 -12.58 -2.63 14.48
C LEU A 129 -14.09 -2.65 14.22
N ASP A 130 -14.81 -1.64 14.69
CA ASP A 130 -16.23 -1.46 14.38
C ASP A 130 -16.44 -1.27 12.88
N TRP A 131 -15.64 -0.41 12.26
CA TRP A 131 -15.72 -0.14 10.84
C TRP A 131 -15.49 -1.41 9.97
N VAL A 132 -14.53 -2.28 10.36
CA VAL A 132 -14.28 -3.56 9.64
C VAL A 132 -15.21 -4.70 10.13
N GLY A 133 -16.14 -4.43 11.03
CA GLY A 133 -17.12 -5.41 11.54
C GLY A 133 -16.49 -6.49 12.43
N LEU A 134 -15.46 -6.14 13.21
CA LEU A 134 -14.71 -7.08 14.05
C LEU A 134 -14.71 -6.72 15.54
N THR A 135 -15.61 -5.85 16.00
CA THR A 135 -15.71 -5.47 17.43
C THR A 135 -15.84 -6.70 18.33
N HIS A 136 -16.68 -7.67 17.94
CA HIS A 136 -16.90 -8.92 18.69
C HIS A 136 -15.71 -9.88 18.67
N ARG A 137 -14.70 -9.63 17.83
CA ARG A 137 -13.46 -10.43 17.69
C ARG A 137 -12.22 -9.68 18.16
N ALA A 138 -12.38 -8.54 18.84
CA ALA A 138 -11.26 -7.68 19.24
C ALA A 138 -10.16 -8.44 20.02
N HIS A 139 -10.55 -9.37 20.90
CA HIS A 139 -9.61 -10.16 21.71
C HIS A 139 -9.19 -11.50 21.09
N ALA A 140 -9.69 -11.84 19.90
CA ALA A 140 -9.34 -13.07 19.21
C ALA A 140 -7.88 -13.02 18.70
N ILE A 141 -7.15 -14.12 18.84
CA ILE A 141 -5.81 -14.29 18.25
C ILE A 141 -5.94 -14.74 16.79
N PRO A 142 -4.94 -14.45 15.93
CA PRO A 142 -5.00 -14.77 14.51
C PRO A 142 -5.38 -16.21 14.17
N ALA A 143 -4.90 -17.19 14.95
CA ALA A 143 -5.18 -18.60 14.75
C ALA A 143 -6.68 -18.98 14.88
N THR A 144 -7.48 -18.15 15.57
CA THR A 144 -8.92 -18.37 15.78
C THR A 144 -9.80 -17.54 14.83
N LEU A 145 -9.17 -16.74 13.95
CA LEU A 145 -9.84 -15.91 12.97
C LEU A 145 -9.93 -16.63 11.62
N SER A 146 -11.06 -16.49 10.93
CA SER A 146 -11.18 -16.91 9.52
C SER A 146 -10.24 -16.10 8.62
N GLY A 147 -9.95 -16.59 7.40
CA GLY A 147 -9.10 -15.86 6.44
C GLY A 147 -9.62 -14.46 6.13
N GLY A 148 -10.94 -14.29 5.97
CA GLY A 148 -11.56 -12.98 5.75
C GLY A 148 -11.46 -12.05 6.98
N GLU A 149 -11.57 -12.59 8.21
CA GLU A 149 -11.36 -11.81 9.43
C GLU A 149 -9.88 -11.38 9.56
N GLN A 150 -8.94 -12.28 9.31
CA GLN A 150 -7.50 -11.96 9.30
C GLN A 150 -7.17 -10.87 8.27
N GLN A 151 -7.76 -10.94 7.09
CA GLN A 151 -7.60 -9.92 6.04
C GLN A 151 -8.09 -8.55 6.53
N ARG A 152 -9.28 -8.50 7.14
CA ARG A 152 -9.83 -7.25 7.69
C ARG A 152 -8.95 -6.67 8.81
N VAL A 153 -8.42 -7.50 9.72
CA VAL A 153 -7.45 -7.07 10.74
C VAL A 153 -6.18 -6.52 10.09
N ALA A 154 -5.63 -7.20 9.08
CA ALA A 154 -4.43 -6.75 8.37
C ALA A 154 -4.63 -5.39 7.68
N ILE A 155 -5.79 -5.17 7.08
CA ILE A 155 -6.14 -3.89 6.45
C ILE A 155 -6.31 -2.80 7.52
N ALA A 156 -7.07 -3.07 8.59
CA ALA A 156 -7.24 -2.14 9.70
C ALA A 156 -5.88 -1.69 10.25
N ARG A 157 -4.96 -2.64 10.49
CA ARG A 157 -3.59 -2.35 10.91
C ARG A 157 -2.83 -1.47 9.92
N ALA A 158 -2.97 -1.72 8.62
CA ALA A 158 -2.24 -0.98 7.60
C ALA A 158 -2.68 0.48 7.49
N VAL A 159 -3.96 0.78 7.76
CA VAL A 159 -4.54 2.10 7.51
C VAL A 159 -4.69 2.98 8.76
N ILE A 160 -4.67 2.38 9.98
CA ILE A 160 -4.98 3.11 11.23
C ILE A 160 -4.05 4.29 11.49
N ALA A 161 -2.77 4.18 11.12
CA ALA A 161 -1.79 5.25 11.27
C ALA A 161 -1.87 6.33 10.17
N ARG A 162 -2.87 6.27 9.27
CA ARG A 162 -3.04 7.20 8.13
C ARG A 162 -1.74 7.34 7.33
N PRO A 163 -1.26 6.26 6.69
CA PRO A 163 0.03 6.25 6.02
C PRO A 163 0.08 7.24 4.85
N ARG A 164 1.28 7.72 4.50
CA ARG A 164 1.48 8.53 3.29
C ARG A 164 1.34 7.71 2.02
N MET A 165 1.65 6.40 2.08
CA MET A 165 1.46 5.45 1.00
C MET A 165 0.92 4.14 1.55
N LEU A 166 -0.15 3.64 0.94
CA LEU A 166 -0.74 2.33 1.17
C LEU A 166 -0.35 1.39 0.03
N ILE A 167 0.22 0.24 0.36
CA ILE A 167 0.63 -0.79 -0.58
C ILE A 167 -0.14 -2.05 -0.24
N ALA A 168 -0.92 -2.58 -1.17
CA ALA A 168 -1.75 -3.76 -0.95
C ALA A 168 -1.46 -4.83 -2.01
N ASP A 169 -1.12 -6.03 -1.55
CA ASP A 169 -0.88 -7.21 -2.39
C ASP A 169 -2.10 -8.13 -2.31
N GLU A 170 -2.90 -8.17 -3.38
CA GLU A 170 -4.15 -8.94 -3.51
C GLU A 170 -5.11 -8.76 -2.31
N PRO A 171 -5.49 -7.51 -1.96
CA PRO A 171 -6.19 -7.23 -0.69
C PRO A 171 -7.63 -7.79 -0.63
N THR A 172 -8.18 -8.22 -1.75
CA THR A 172 -9.56 -8.69 -1.88
C THR A 172 -9.69 -10.19 -2.14
N GLY A 173 -8.56 -10.90 -2.23
CA GLY A 173 -8.55 -12.32 -2.63
C GLY A 173 -9.21 -13.30 -1.62
N ASN A 174 -9.40 -12.88 -0.36
CA ASN A 174 -9.92 -13.74 0.70
C ASN A 174 -11.19 -13.18 1.37
N VAL A 175 -11.88 -12.26 0.72
CA VAL A 175 -13.11 -11.65 1.22
C VAL A 175 -14.23 -11.78 0.18
N ASP A 176 -15.48 -11.73 0.63
CA ASP A 176 -16.63 -11.73 -0.25
C ASP A 176 -16.71 -10.44 -1.11
N PRO A 177 -17.47 -10.44 -2.22
CA PRO A 177 -17.52 -9.29 -3.13
C PRO A 177 -18.05 -8.00 -2.49
N GLU A 178 -18.96 -8.08 -1.52
CA GLU A 178 -19.47 -6.90 -0.82
C GLU A 178 -18.38 -6.26 0.03
N MET A 179 -17.64 -7.09 0.78
CA MET A 179 -16.52 -6.64 1.58
C MET A 179 -15.38 -6.10 0.70
N ALA A 180 -15.10 -6.74 -0.44
CA ALA A 180 -14.10 -6.25 -1.40
C ALA A 180 -14.41 -4.81 -1.85
N LEU A 181 -15.68 -4.51 -2.14
CA LEU A 181 -16.13 -3.15 -2.48
C LEU A 181 -16.00 -2.18 -1.30
N LYS A 182 -16.34 -2.60 -0.07
CA LYS A 182 -16.16 -1.76 1.14
C LYS A 182 -14.69 -1.42 1.35
N LEU A 183 -13.78 -2.38 1.19
CA LEU A 183 -12.34 -2.16 1.31
C LEU A 183 -11.81 -1.20 0.24
N LEU A 184 -12.28 -1.35 -0.99
CA LEU A 184 -11.88 -0.47 -2.08
C LEU A 184 -12.33 0.97 -1.82
N ARG A 185 -13.59 1.18 -1.37
CA ARG A 185 -14.09 2.50 -0.94
C ARG A 185 -13.28 3.11 0.21
N LEU A 186 -12.78 2.29 1.15
CA LEU A 186 -11.87 2.78 2.18
C LEU A 186 -10.57 3.31 1.57
N PHE A 187 -9.97 2.56 0.63
CA PHE A 187 -8.75 2.98 -0.03
C PHE A 187 -8.96 4.27 -0.83
N GLU A 188 -10.10 4.40 -1.52
CA GLU A 188 -10.50 5.65 -2.19
C GLU A 188 -10.69 6.80 -1.19
N ALA A 189 -11.33 6.56 -0.06
CA ALA A 189 -11.52 7.57 0.98
C ALA A 189 -10.18 8.04 1.58
N LEU A 190 -9.23 7.12 1.81
CA LEU A 190 -7.87 7.47 2.23
C LEU A 190 -7.13 8.27 1.15
N ASN A 191 -7.29 7.90 -0.11
CA ASN A 191 -6.70 8.61 -1.23
C ASN A 191 -7.27 10.04 -1.33
N ASN A 192 -8.61 10.18 -1.43
CA ASN A 192 -9.27 11.44 -1.71
C ASN A 192 -9.30 12.40 -0.51
N ARG A 193 -9.48 11.89 0.72
CA ARG A 193 -9.66 12.73 1.92
C ARG A 193 -8.37 12.98 2.68
N VAL A 194 -7.44 12.01 2.67
CA VAL A 194 -6.18 12.07 3.43
C VAL A 194 -4.99 12.39 2.52
N GLY A 195 -5.14 12.18 1.21
CA GLY A 195 -4.05 12.35 0.24
C GLY A 195 -3.06 11.17 0.25
N THR A 196 -3.47 10.02 0.79
CA THR A 196 -2.65 8.80 0.78
C THR A 196 -2.42 8.33 -0.66
N THR A 197 -1.18 8.10 -1.06
CA THR A 197 -0.89 7.42 -2.32
C THR A 197 -1.21 5.93 -2.18
N VAL A 198 -2.01 5.38 -3.08
CA VAL A 198 -2.45 3.98 -2.99
C VAL A 198 -1.87 3.17 -4.15
N VAL A 199 -1.29 2.00 -3.86
CA VAL A 199 -0.83 1.02 -4.84
C VAL A 199 -1.46 -0.33 -4.52
N VAL A 200 -2.35 -0.81 -5.38
CA VAL A 200 -3.04 -2.10 -5.24
C VAL A 200 -2.55 -3.06 -6.32
N ALA A 201 -1.84 -4.11 -5.95
CA ALA A 201 -1.57 -5.22 -6.86
C ALA A 201 -2.78 -6.15 -6.89
N THR A 202 -3.32 -6.40 -8.07
CA THR A 202 -4.45 -7.33 -8.27
C THR A 202 -4.44 -7.92 -9.66
N HIS A 203 -4.99 -9.12 -9.77
CA HIS A 203 -5.32 -9.76 -11.05
C HIS A 203 -6.81 -9.60 -11.41
N ASP A 204 -7.63 -9.06 -10.50
CA ASP A 204 -9.06 -8.83 -10.74
C ASP A 204 -9.27 -7.52 -11.50
N VAL A 205 -9.48 -7.65 -12.82
CA VAL A 205 -9.74 -6.52 -13.70
C VAL A 205 -11.08 -5.82 -13.44
N HIS A 206 -12.03 -6.47 -12.75
CA HIS A 206 -13.30 -5.83 -12.41
C HIS A 206 -13.14 -4.73 -11.37
N LEU A 207 -12.15 -4.85 -10.49
CA LEU A 207 -11.86 -3.82 -9.48
C LEU A 207 -11.35 -2.52 -10.13
N LEU A 208 -10.63 -2.61 -11.25
CA LEU A 208 -10.10 -1.43 -11.95
C LEU A 208 -11.24 -0.49 -12.41
N LYS A 209 -12.37 -1.07 -12.83
CA LYS A 209 -13.54 -0.30 -13.29
C LYS A 209 -14.28 0.41 -12.14
N LYS A 210 -14.01 0.04 -10.89
CA LYS A 210 -14.68 0.63 -9.73
C LYS A 210 -14.00 1.90 -9.23
N VAL A 211 -12.77 2.18 -9.67
CA VAL A 211 -12.01 3.41 -9.35
C VAL A 211 -11.66 4.10 -10.66
N PRO A 212 -12.55 4.94 -11.21
CA PRO A 212 -12.40 5.51 -12.56
C PRO A 212 -11.13 6.32 -12.79
N ASP A 213 -10.68 7.07 -11.77
CA ASP A 213 -9.49 7.94 -11.84
C ASP A 213 -8.19 7.21 -11.48
N SER A 214 -8.23 5.88 -11.40
CA SER A 214 -7.05 5.09 -11.09
C SER A 214 -6.10 4.98 -12.28
N LEU A 215 -4.82 4.90 -11.95
CA LEU A 215 -3.71 4.80 -12.88
C LEU A 215 -3.28 3.33 -12.98
N ILE A 216 -3.15 2.79 -14.18
CA ILE A 216 -2.87 1.37 -14.40
C ILE A 216 -1.40 1.18 -14.77
N MET A 217 -0.68 0.45 -13.94
CA MET A 217 0.66 -0.07 -14.20
C MET A 217 0.54 -1.54 -14.59
N ARG A 218 1.07 -1.92 -15.73
CA ARG A 218 1.08 -3.32 -16.15
C ARG A 218 2.49 -3.89 -16.12
N LEU A 219 2.69 -4.91 -15.32
CA LEU A 219 3.97 -5.62 -15.24
C LEU A 219 3.90 -6.89 -16.10
N ASN A 220 4.87 -7.02 -17.00
CA ASN A 220 5.02 -8.20 -17.87
C ASN A 220 6.48 -8.63 -17.91
N LYS A 221 6.78 -9.88 -17.48
CA LYS A 221 8.14 -10.45 -17.45
C LYS A 221 9.17 -9.47 -16.86
N GLY A 222 8.85 -8.87 -15.71
CA GLY A 222 9.76 -7.96 -15.00
C GLY A 222 9.88 -6.54 -15.59
N GLN A 223 9.18 -6.23 -16.66
CA GLN A 223 9.16 -4.89 -17.27
C GLN A 223 7.81 -4.22 -17.05
N LEU A 224 7.84 -2.91 -16.79
CA LEU A 224 6.65 -2.11 -16.53
C LEU A 224 6.20 -1.39 -17.80
N SER A 225 4.93 -1.52 -18.15
CA SER A 225 4.25 -0.67 -19.12
C SER A 225 3.21 0.21 -18.41
N ASP A 226 2.98 1.37 -18.98
CA ASP A 226 2.09 2.42 -18.46
C ASP A 226 0.97 2.69 -19.46
N PRO A 227 -0.11 1.90 -19.46
CA PRO A 227 -1.21 2.04 -20.41
C PRO A 227 -1.94 3.39 -20.30
N THR A 228 -1.87 4.04 -19.14
CA THR A 228 -2.54 5.33 -18.89
C THR A 228 -1.63 6.54 -19.12
N GLY A 229 -0.32 6.33 -19.35
CA GLY A 229 0.67 7.39 -19.52
C GLY A 229 0.96 8.22 -18.26
N ALA A 230 0.40 7.83 -17.14
CA ALA A 230 0.38 8.62 -15.91
C ALA A 230 1.67 8.57 -15.08
N LEU A 231 2.54 7.59 -15.35
CA LEU A 231 3.84 7.48 -14.68
C LEU A 231 4.87 8.51 -15.18
N ARG A 232 4.57 9.17 -16.30
CA ARG A 232 5.45 10.15 -16.94
C ARG A 232 5.14 11.59 -16.54
N TYR A 233 3.89 11.86 -16.12
CA TYR A 233 3.42 13.20 -15.80
C TYR A 233 2.63 13.18 -14.49
N PRO A 234 2.69 14.24 -13.66
CA PRO A 234 1.83 14.33 -12.49
C PRO A 234 0.36 14.26 -12.94
N PRO A 235 -0.49 13.48 -12.25
CA PRO A 235 -1.91 13.47 -12.54
C PRO A 235 -2.47 14.89 -12.40
N ARG A 236 -3.46 15.24 -13.23
CA ARG A 236 -4.20 16.51 -13.07
C ARG A 236 -4.77 16.54 -11.64
N PRO A 237 -4.66 17.69 -10.93
CA PRO A 237 -5.33 17.81 -9.64
C PRO A 237 -6.81 17.51 -9.89
N ALA A 238 -7.40 16.65 -9.03
CA ALA A 238 -8.85 16.47 -9.01
C ALA A 238 -9.45 17.88 -8.92
N THR A 239 -10.22 18.29 -9.90
CA THR A 239 -10.98 19.54 -9.89
C THR A 239 -11.82 19.50 -8.65
N ALA A 240 -11.55 20.40 -7.71
CA ALA A 240 -12.43 20.66 -6.59
C ALA A 240 -13.83 20.87 -7.22
N GLY A 241 -14.77 19.98 -6.86
CA GLY A 241 -16.10 20.01 -7.42
C GLY A 241 -16.61 21.43 -7.39
N GLU A 242 -16.99 21.95 -8.54
CA GLU A 242 -17.82 23.13 -8.64
C GLU A 242 -19.08 22.86 -7.81
N SER A 243 -19.09 23.42 -6.61
CA SER A 243 -20.31 23.61 -5.86
C SER A 243 -21.11 24.64 -6.65
N GLY A 244 -21.92 24.13 -7.58
CA GLY A 244 -22.92 24.91 -8.28
C GLY A 244 -23.87 25.57 -7.31
N ALA A 245 -24.13 26.77 -7.58
CA ALA A 245 -25.11 27.66 -6.97
C ALA A 245 -26.52 27.03 -6.93
#